data_90e832ce746d4b20d8bce4ad3f3f6565
#
_entry.id   90e832ce746d4b20d8bce4ad3f3f6565
#
_cell.length_a   1.000
_cell.length_b   1.000
_cell.length_c   1.000
_cell.angle_alpha   90.00
_cell.angle_beta   90.00
_cell.angle_gamma   90.00
#
_symmetry.space_group_name_H-M   'P 1'
#
loop_
_entity.id
_entity.type
_entity.pdbx_description
1 polymer ?
#
loop_
_entity_poly.entity_id
_entity_poly.type
_entity_poly.pdbx_seq_one_letter_code
_entity_poly.pdbx_strand_id
1 'polypeptide(L)'
;CDQLHEPSKKINVVDRLSRHLEKGVSASAASAYLQQVKKWSSSEPIIYIDDSDVVKPDGYKFESLGIVRDGSESTSTKSVYKKGYHVTEACILTSANHPVSIFSKIHSSHEKDYKSANTITFQAIEQGNSLFGKATFVMDRGYDDNKMFLKLDELGQDYVIRLKSN
;
A
#
# COMPACT_ATOMS: atom_id res chain seq x y z
N CYS A 1 -20.18 -6.74 -7.34
CA CYS A 1 -20.96 -7.92 -7.81
C CYS A 1 -21.89 -7.58 -8.99
N ASP A 2 -22.45 -6.38 -9.03
CA ASP A 2 -23.39 -5.96 -10.09
C ASP A 2 -22.72 -5.90 -11.49
N GLN A 3 -21.40 -5.77 -11.54
CA GLN A 3 -20.61 -5.77 -12.78
C GLN A 3 -20.33 -7.17 -13.36
N LEU A 4 -20.61 -8.24 -12.59
CA LEU A 4 -20.27 -9.60 -13.02
C LEU A 4 -21.32 -10.24 -13.93
N HIS A 5 -22.50 -9.63 -14.07
CA HIS A 5 -23.60 -10.07 -14.94
C HIS A 5 -23.91 -11.59 -14.87
N GLU A 6 -23.76 -12.18 -13.67
CA GLU A 6 -23.97 -13.60 -13.45
C GLU A 6 -25.45 -13.93 -13.16
N PRO A 7 -25.95 -15.08 -13.64
CA PRO A 7 -27.36 -15.51 -13.40
C PRO A 7 -27.62 -15.94 -11.95
N SER A 8 -26.56 -16.07 -11.14
CA SER A 8 -26.67 -16.50 -9.73
C SER A 8 -27.22 -15.39 -8.84
N LYS A 9 -27.91 -15.76 -7.76
CA LYS A 9 -28.34 -14.79 -6.74
C LYS A 9 -27.14 -14.02 -6.19
N LYS A 10 -27.28 -12.70 -6.01
CA LYS A 10 -26.20 -11.79 -5.55
C LYS A 10 -25.48 -12.31 -4.31
N ILE A 11 -26.22 -12.86 -3.32
CA ILE A 11 -25.64 -13.42 -2.10
C ILE A 11 -24.66 -14.56 -2.40
N ASN A 12 -24.99 -15.46 -3.31
CA ASN A 12 -24.13 -16.59 -3.68
C ASN A 12 -22.84 -16.10 -4.38
N VAL A 13 -22.92 -15.02 -5.16
CA VAL A 13 -21.77 -14.38 -5.79
C VAL A 13 -20.86 -13.76 -4.72
N VAL A 14 -21.45 -13.05 -3.75
CA VAL A 14 -20.71 -12.45 -2.62
C VAL A 14 -19.99 -13.53 -1.81
N ASP A 15 -20.69 -14.61 -1.42
CA ASP A 15 -20.11 -15.70 -0.64
C ASP A 15 -18.98 -16.42 -1.39
N ARG A 16 -19.14 -16.59 -2.69
CA ARG A 16 -18.08 -17.18 -3.54
C ARG A 16 -16.86 -16.26 -3.60
N LEU A 17 -17.03 -14.95 -3.83
CA LEU A 17 -15.95 -13.99 -3.87
C LEU A 17 -15.24 -13.91 -2.52
N SER A 18 -15.96 -13.86 -1.41
CA SER A 18 -15.38 -13.86 -0.07
C SER A 18 -14.51 -15.08 0.18
N ARG A 19 -14.99 -16.29 -0.18
CA ARG A 19 -14.20 -17.52 -0.07
C ARG A 19 -12.94 -17.54 -0.96
N HIS A 20 -13.01 -16.90 -2.14
CA HIS A 20 -11.81 -16.77 -2.98
C HIS A 20 -10.82 -15.76 -2.43
N LEU A 21 -11.28 -14.64 -1.88
CA LEU A 21 -10.43 -13.64 -1.22
C LEU A 21 -9.73 -14.23 0.01
N GLU A 22 -10.43 -15.05 0.80
CA GLU A 22 -9.86 -15.74 1.97
C GLU A 22 -8.68 -16.65 1.60
N LYS A 23 -8.71 -17.27 0.42
CA LYS A 23 -7.60 -18.09 -0.11
C LYS A 23 -6.41 -17.26 -0.59
N GLY A 24 -6.58 -15.95 -0.72
CA GLY A 24 -5.58 -15.05 -1.27
C GLY A 24 -5.40 -15.17 -2.78
N VAL A 25 -4.48 -14.37 -3.30
CA VAL A 25 -4.06 -14.39 -4.70
C VAL A 25 -2.83 -15.28 -4.84
N SER A 26 -2.82 -16.18 -5.82
CA SER A 26 -1.66 -17.03 -6.07
C SER A 26 -0.43 -16.19 -6.46
N ALA A 27 0.75 -16.63 -6.06
CA ALA A 27 2.01 -15.96 -6.42
C ALA A 27 2.19 -15.82 -7.94
N SER A 28 1.72 -16.80 -8.72
CA SER A 28 1.76 -16.74 -10.18
C SER A 28 0.86 -15.66 -10.76
N ALA A 29 -0.34 -15.49 -10.20
CA ALA A 29 -1.26 -14.43 -10.63
C ALA A 29 -0.73 -13.04 -10.25
N ALA A 30 -0.17 -12.89 -9.04
CA ALA A 30 0.47 -11.65 -8.60
C ALA A 30 1.67 -11.30 -9.50
N SER A 31 2.53 -12.28 -9.82
CA SER A 31 3.65 -12.09 -10.72
C SER A 31 3.21 -11.70 -12.14
N ALA A 32 2.20 -12.38 -12.69
CA ALA A 32 1.66 -12.06 -14.00
C ALA A 32 1.07 -10.63 -14.05
N TYR A 33 0.38 -10.21 -12.98
CA TYR A 33 -0.10 -8.84 -12.84
C TYR A 33 1.05 -7.83 -12.89
N LEU A 34 2.09 -8.01 -12.08
CA LEU A 34 3.23 -7.10 -12.03
C LEU A 34 3.98 -7.03 -13.37
N GLN A 35 4.14 -8.18 -14.06
CA GLN A 35 4.72 -8.20 -15.40
C GLN A 35 3.87 -7.44 -16.43
N GLN A 36 2.56 -7.47 -16.28
CA GLN A 36 1.67 -6.69 -17.14
C GLN A 36 1.77 -5.19 -16.83
N VAL A 37 1.82 -4.82 -15.55
CA VAL A 37 2.02 -3.42 -15.11
C VAL A 37 3.32 -2.86 -15.68
N LYS A 38 4.40 -3.64 -15.65
CA LYS A 38 5.69 -3.25 -16.22
C LYS A 38 5.60 -2.86 -17.72
N LYS A 39 4.74 -3.52 -18.49
CA LYS A 39 4.54 -3.20 -19.92
C LYS A 39 3.84 -1.85 -20.14
N TRP A 40 3.08 -1.38 -19.15
CA TRP A 40 2.35 -0.11 -19.22
C TRP A 40 3.10 1.08 -18.64
N SER A 41 4.23 0.82 -17.99
CA SER A 41 5.08 1.83 -17.38
C SER A 41 6.12 2.36 -18.37
N SER A 42 6.71 3.52 -18.05
CA SER A 42 7.94 4.01 -18.67
C SER A 42 9.14 3.14 -18.23
N SER A 43 10.29 3.33 -18.90
CA SER A 43 11.56 2.67 -18.54
C SER A 43 12.06 3.10 -17.15
N GLU A 44 11.82 4.35 -16.77
CA GLU A 44 12.13 4.93 -15.46
C GLU A 44 10.86 5.53 -14.87
N PRO A 45 10.01 4.71 -14.22
CA PRO A 45 8.73 5.17 -13.72
C PRO A 45 8.88 6.04 -12.48
N ILE A 46 7.89 6.90 -12.24
CA ILE A 46 7.69 7.57 -10.96
C ILE A 46 6.83 6.66 -10.11
N ILE A 47 7.31 6.32 -8.91
CA ILE A 47 6.62 5.50 -7.92
C ILE A 47 6.19 6.38 -6.76
N TYR A 48 4.90 6.45 -6.52
CA TYR A 48 4.32 7.18 -5.39
C TYR A 48 4.10 6.20 -4.25
N ILE A 49 4.61 6.52 -3.06
CA ILE A 49 4.36 5.74 -1.84
C ILE A 49 3.62 6.61 -0.84
N ASP A 50 2.54 6.09 -0.28
CA ASP A 50 1.74 6.75 0.74
C ASP A 50 1.16 5.73 1.72
N ASP A 51 0.96 6.15 2.96
CA ASP A 51 0.31 5.38 4.01
C ASP A 51 -1.10 5.91 4.26
N SER A 52 -2.04 4.99 4.40
CA SER A 52 -3.43 5.30 4.74
C SER A 52 -3.88 4.51 5.96
N ASP A 53 -4.87 5.05 6.67
CA ASP A 53 -5.46 4.40 7.83
C ASP A 53 -6.85 3.83 7.51
N VAL A 54 -7.08 2.57 7.87
CA VAL A 54 -8.37 1.90 7.76
C VAL A 54 -8.98 1.74 9.13
N VAL A 55 -9.90 2.63 9.49
CA VAL A 55 -10.56 2.64 10.79
C VAL A 55 -11.62 1.53 10.87
N LYS A 56 -11.58 0.74 11.95
CA LYS A 56 -12.50 -0.37 12.24
C LYS A 56 -12.95 -0.33 13.70
N PRO A 57 -13.74 0.68 14.13
CA PRO A 57 -14.08 0.89 15.54
C PRO A 57 -14.82 -0.30 16.15
N ASP A 58 -15.67 -0.97 15.35
CA ASP A 58 -16.50 -2.12 15.75
C ASP A 58 -15.87 -3.48 15.37
N GLY A 59 -14.57 -3.49 15.08
CA GLY A 59 -13.84 -4.66 14.61
C GLY A 59 -13.43 -5.60 15.72
N TYR A 60 -14.37 -6.24 16.44
CA TYR A 60 -14.05 -7.09 17.60
C TYR A 60 -13.43 -8.44 17.25
N LYS A 61 -13.54 -8.90 16.01
CA LYS A 61 -13.06 -10.21 15.54
C LYS A 61 -11.85 -10.12 14.62
N PHE A 62 -11.36 -8.93 14.32
CA PHE A 62 -10.19 -8.75 13.47
C PHE A 62 -8.91 -9.03 14.24
N GLU A 63 -8.06 -9.87 13.66
CA GLU A 63 -6.77 -10.22 14.25
C GLU A 63 -5.80 -9.03 14.23
N SER A 64 -5.01 -8.89 15.29
CA SER A 64 -3.94 -7.88 15.41
C SER A 64 -4.40 -6.44 15.13
N LEU A 65 -5.66 -6.12 15.46
CA LEU A 65 -6.21 -4.77 15.24
C LEU A 65 -5.47 -3.76 16.12
N GLY A 66 -4.79 -2.84 15.49
CA GLY A 66 -3.99 -1.79 16.15
C GLY A 66 -4.80 -0.52 16.45
N ILE A 67 -4.07 0.54 16.75
CA ILE A 67 -4.62 1.88 16.92
C ILE A 67 -4.07 2.77 15.82
N VAL A 68 -4.96 3.40 15.08
CA VAL A 68 -4.65 4.30 13.97
C VAL A 68 -5.30 5.67 14.18
N ARG A 69 -4.78 6.67 13.49
CA ARG A 69 -5.38 8.01 13.52
C ARG A 69 -6.61 8.04 12.62
N ASP A 70 -7.73 8.47 13.17
CA ASP A 70 -8.92 8.75 12.36
C ASP A 70 -8.79 10.13 11.72
N GLY A 71 -8.41 10.17 10.45
CA GLY A 71 -8.26 11.41 9.68
C GLY A 71 -9.57 12.17 9.50
N SER A 72 -10.71 11.47 9.48
CA SER A 72 -12.03 12.07 9.28
C SER A 72 -12.54 12.82 10.51
N GLU A 73 -12.14 12.40 11.71
CA GLU A 73 -12.52 13.02 12.99
C GLU A 73 -11.40 13.85 13.61
N SER A 74 -10.17 13.75 13.10
CA SER A 74 -9.03 14.53 13.59
C SER A 74 -9.05 15.94 13.02
N THR A 75 -8.65 16.90 13.84
CA THR A 75 -8.46 18.31 13.46
C THR A 75 -6.98 18.70 13.58
N SER A 76 -6.63 19.93 13.17
CA SER A 76 -5.28 20.47 13.35
C SER A 76 -4.85 20.60 14.81
N THR A 77 -5.82 20.69 15.74
CA THR A 77 -5.58 20.87 17.18
C THR A 77 -5.85 19.63 18.01
N LYS A 78 -6.58 18.63 17.46
CA LYS A 78 -6.99 17.42 18.19
C LYS A 78 -6.86 16.19 17.29
N SER A 79 -5.98 15.27 17.67
CA SER A 79 -5.91 13.95 17.04
C SER A 79 -6.89 12.99 17.68
N VAL A 80 -7.65 12.26 16.86
CA VAL A 80 -8.56 11.19 17.27
C VAL A 80 -7.95 9.87 16.82
N TYR A 81 -7.93 8.89 17.73
CA TYR A 81 -7.38 7.56 17.47
C TYR A 81 -8.47 6.51 17.66
N LYS A 82 -8.51 5.55 16.76
CA LYS A 82 -9.46 4.43 16.77
C LYS A 82 -8.77 3.12 16.45
N LYS A 83 -9.46 2.01 16.67
CA LYS A 83 -9.01 0.70 16.21
C LYS A 83 -8.96 0.67 14.68
N GLY A 84 -7.90 0.07 14.13
CA GLY A 84 -7.71 0.01 12.68
C GLY A 84 -6.41 -0.64 12.26
N TYR A 85 -6.14 -0.52 10.98
CA TYR A 85 -4.91 -0.97 10.33
C TYR A 85 -4.29 0.18 9.54
N HIS A 86 -2.98 0.15 9.38
CA HIS A 86 -2.28 0.92 8.37
C HIS A 86 -2.28 0.18 7.03
N VAL A 87 -2.29 0.92 5.94
CA VAL A 87 -2.10 0.40 4.59
C VAL A 87 -0.99 1.20 3.95
N THR A 88 0.11 0.53 3.63
CA THR A 88 1.17 1.12 2.80
C THR A 88 0.89 0.75 1.35
N GLU A 89 0.76 1.75 0.50
CA GLU A 89 0.49 1.59 -0.93
C GLU A 89 1.63 2.19 -1.74
N ALA A 90 2.06 1.46 -2.79
CA ALA A 90 2.92 2.03 -3.81
C ALA A 90 2.26 1.91 -5.18
N CYS A 91 2.19 3.00 -5.93
CA CYS A 91 1.61 3.02 -7.26
C CYS A 91 2.51 3.74 -8.28
N ILE A 92 2.33 3.39 -9.54
CA ILE A 92 2.89 4.11 -10.69
C ILE A 92 1.77 4.77 -11.48
N LEU A 93 2.11 5.76 -12.29
CA LEU A 93 1.23 6.23 -13.35
C LEU A 93 1.59 5.53 -14.66
N THR A 94 0.59 4.97 -15.32
CA THR A 94 0.75 4.45 -16.69
C THR A 94 0.96 5.61 -17.68
N SER A 95 1.35 5.30 -18.91
CA SER A 95 1.45 6.28 -20.01
C SER A 95 0.15 7.06 -20.26
N ALA A 96 -1.01 6.50 -19.88
CA ALA A 96 -2.32 7.15 -19.93
C ALA A 96 -2.69 7.89 -18.63
N ASN A 97 -1.74 8.11 -17.71
CA ASN A 97 -1.94 8.76 -16.41
C ASN A 97 -2.93 8.03 -15.47
N HIS A 98 -3.11 6.73 -15.63
CA HIS A 98 -3.90 5.94 -14.69
C HIS A 98 -2.99 5.41 -13.57
N PRO A 99 -3.37 5.61 -12.29
CA PRO A 99 -2.62 5.02 -11.17
C PRO A 99 -2.84 3.51 -11.14
N VAL A 100 -1.76 2.77 -10.98
CA VAL A 100 -1.76 1.31 -10.88
C VAL A 100 -0.89 0.89 -9.72
N SER A 101 -1.46 0.09 -8.82
CA SER A 101 -0.76 -0.43 -7.64
C SER A 101 0.33 -1.42 -8.05
N ILE A 102 1.51 -1.28 -7.44
CA ILE A 102 2.61 -2.24 -7.54
C ILE A 102 2.91 -2.91 -6.20
N PHE A 103 2.45 -2.32 -5.11
CA PHE A 103 2.57 -2.85 -3.76
C PHE A 103 1.42 -2.33 -2.92
N SER A 104 0.79 -3.23 -2.17
CA SER A 104 -0.24 -2.88 -1.20
C SER A 104 -0.13 -3.82 -0.01
N LYS A 105 0.03 -3.29 1.19
CA LYS A 105 0.14 -4.10 2.40
C LYS A 105 -0.64 -3.47 3.55
N ILE A 106 -1.60 -4.23 4.07
CA ILE A 106 -2.24 -3.94 5.35
C ILE A 106 -1.31 -4.43 6.45
N HIS A 107 -1.10 -3.61 7.47
CA HIS A 107 -0.26 -3.96 8.62
C HIS A 107 -0.70 -3.28 9.91
N SER A 108 -0.22 -3.79 11.03
CA SER A 108 -0.50 -3.26 12.35
C SER A 108 0.68 -3.44 13.28
N SER A 109 0.88 -2.48 14.18
CA SER A 109 1.88 -2.59 15.26
C SER A 109 1.59 -3.73 16.25
N HIS A 110 0.41 -4.33 16.21
CA HIS A 110 0.03 -5.46 17.03
C HIS A 110 0.30 -6.83 16.37
N GLU A 111 0.79 -6.85 15.15
CA GLU A 111 1.24 -8.10 14.51
C GLU A 111 2.50 -8.64 15.18
N LYS A 112 2.54 -9.97 15.37
CA LYS A 112 3.64 -10.65 16.06
C LYS A 112 5.01 -10.34 15.47
N ASP A 113 5.11 -10.24 14.14
CA ASP A 113 6.36 -10.05 13.43
C ASP A 113 6.55 -8.59 12.93
N TYR A 114 5.72 -7.67 13.41
CA TYR A 114 5.84 -6.26 13.06
C TYR A 114 7.12 -5.66 13.64
N LYS A 115 7.89 -4.98 12.80
CA LYS A 115 9.12 -4.28 13.22
C LYS A 115 8.93 -2.77 13.26
N SER A 116 8.49 -2.18 12.16
CA SER A 116 8.22 -0.75 12.04
C SER A 116 7.51 -0.44 10.71
N ALA A 117 6.86 0.72 10.61
CA ALA A 117 6.32 1.23 9.34
C ALA A 117 7.41 1.33 8.26
N ASN A 118 8.61 1.85 8.61
CA ASN A 118 9.73 1.94 7.67
C ASN A 118 10.08 0.58 7.03
N THR A 119 9.96 -0.53 7.77
CA THR A 119 10.21 -1.87 7.24
C THR A 119 9.24 -2.23 6.12
N ILE A 120 7.97 -1.80 6.24
CA ILE A 120 6.96 -2.03 5.21
C ILE A 120 7.23 -1.15 3.99
N THR A 121 7.57 0.12 4.22
CA THR A 121 7.96 1.04 3.14
C THR A 121 9.20 0.53 2.39
N PHE A 122 10.19 -0.02 3.09
CA PHE A 122 11.36 -0.64 2.45
C PHE A 122 10.97 -1.81 1.54
N GLN A 123 9.98 -2.63 1.92
CA GLN A 123 9.46 -3.68 1.04
C GLN A 123 8.84 -3.10 -0.23
N ALA A 124 8.12 -1.97 -0.12
CA ALA A 124 7.57 -1.28 -1.29
C ALA A 124 8.66 -0.74 -2.22
N ILE A 125 9.73 -0.15 -1.65
CA ILE A 125 10.88 0.34 -2.41
C ILE A 125 11.61 -0.83 -3.10
N GLU A 126 11.87 -1.93 -2.37
CA GLU A 126 12.50 -3.14 -2.91
C GLU A 126 11.65 -3.77 -4.02
N GLN A 127 10.32 -3.77 -3.89
CA GLN A 127 9.41 -4.22 -4.94
C GLN A 127 9.55 -3.36 -6.20
N GLY A 128 9.56 -2.04 -6.05
CA GLY A 128 9.77 -1.11 -7.16
C GLY A 128 11.12 -1.31 -7.84
N ASN A 129 12.20 -1.40 -7.05
CA ASN A 129 13.54 -1.68 -7.54
C ASN A 129 13.63 -3.02 -8.29
N SER A 130 13.06 -4.08 -7.73
CA SER A 130 13.03 -5.41 -8.38
C SER A 130 12.27 -5.39 -9.69
N LEU A 131 11.20 -4.60 -9.77
CA LEU A 131 10.33 -4.57 -10.96
C LEU A 131 10.93 -3.73 -12.09
N PHE A 132 11.54 -2.59 -11.78
CA PHE A 132 11.97 -1.59 -12.78
C PHE A 132 13.50 -1.39 -12.85
N GLY A 133 14.25 -1.76 -11.82
CA GLY A 133 15.68 -1.48 -11.68
C GLY A 133 15.93 -0.04 -11.23
N LYS A 134 15.63 0.95 -12.09
CA LYS A 134 15.75 2.38 -11.76
C LYS A 134 14.35 3.03 -11.78
N ALA A 135 14.07 3.87 -10.78
CA ALA A 135 12.83 4.62 -10.64
C ALA A 135 13.05 5.92 -9.86
N THR A 136 12.07 6.82 -9.89
CA THR A 136 12.02 7.99 -9.01
C THR A 136 10.91 7.78 -7.98
N PHE A 137 11.26 7.73 -6.69
CA PHE A 137 10.29 7.57 -5.59
C PHE A 137 9.81 8.93 -5.12
N VAL A 138 8.49 9.10 -5.03
CA VAL A 138 7.84 10.32 -4.54
C VAL A 138 7.07 9.99 -3.27
N MET A 139 7.40 10.68 -2.19
CA MET A 139 6.81 10.47 -0.87
C MET A 139 6.56 11.79 -0.17
N ASP A 140 5.60 11.80 0.74
CA ASP A 140 5.28 12.98 1.52
C ASP A 140 6.34 13.25 2.63
N ARG A 141 6.12 14.31 3.44
CA ARG A 141 7.01 14.67 4.54
C ARG A 141 7.01 13.68 5.72
N GLY A 142 6.08 12.73 5.77
CA GLY A 142 6.06 11.67 6.76
C GLY A 142 7.30 10.78 6.65
N TYR A 143 7.82 10.65 5.45
CA TYR A 143 8.99 9.84 5.11
C TYR A 143 10.34 10.58 5.21
N ASP A 144 10.37 11.83 5.69
CA ASP A 144 11.60 12.57 5.97
C ASP A 144 12.32 11.94 7.17
N ASP A 145 13.12 10.92 6.86
CA ASP A 145 13.87 10.08 7.80
C ASP A 145 15.17 9.62 7.14
N ASN A 146 16.30 9.77 7.85
CA ASN A 146 17.62 9.37 7.37
C ASN A 146 17.69 7.91 6.91
N LYS A 147 16.95 7.01 7.56
CA LYS A 147 16.91 5.58 7.16
C LYS A 147 16.26 5.41 5.79
N MET A 148 15.30 6.28 5.44
CA MET A 148 14.66 6.27 4.15
C MET A 148 15.63 6.73 3.06
N PHE A 149 16.34 7.83 3.29
CA PHE A 149 17.33 8.34 2.36
C PHE A 149 18.44 7.31 2.12
N LEU A 150 19.00 6.74 3.20
CA LEU A 150 20.05 5.72 3.09
C LEU A 150 19.59 4.49 2.31
N LYS A 151 18.32 4.04 2.49
CA LYS A 151 17.79 2.90 1.76
C LYS A 151 17.65 3.17 0.26
N LEU A 152 17.21 4.36 -0.10
CA LEU A 152 17.06 4.77 -1.50
C LEU A 152 18.43 4.95 -2.16
N ASP A 153 19.38 5.56 -1.47
CA ASP A 153 20.77 5.74 -1.93
C ASP A 153 21.48 4.39 -2.12
N GLU A 154 21.33 3.45 -1.17
CA GLU A 154 21.86 2.07 -1.26
C GLU A 154 21.38 1.35 -2.52
N LEU A 155 20.13 1.55 -2.90
CA LEU A 155 19.52 0.95 -4.09
C LEU A 155 19.74 1.79 -5.36
N GLY A 156 20.44 2.91 -5.27
CA GLY A 156 20.73 3.82 -6.40
C GLY A 156 19.48 4.45 -7.02
N GLN A 157 18.42 4.65 -6.23
CA GLN A 157 17.15 5.20 -6.69
C GLN A 157 17.17 6.74 -6.60
N ASP A 158 16.40 7.38 -7.49
CA ASP A 158 16.11 8.80 -7.36
C ASP A 158 14.88 9.01 -6.47
N TYR A 159 14.81 10.15 -5.78
CA TYR A 159 13.66 10.40 -4.91
C TYR A 159 13.33 11.89 -4.76
N VAL A 160 12.07 12.16 -4.50
CA VAL A 160 11.52 13.46 -4.10
C VAL A 160 10.73 13.26 -2.81
N ILE A 161 11.28 13.75 -1.70
CA ILE A 161 10.65 13.68 -0.39
C ILE A 161 10.51 15.09 0.14
N ARG A 162 9.30 15.47 0.54
CA ARG A 162 9.06 16.78 1.15
C ARG A 162 9.66 16.82 2.56
N LEU A 163 10.56 17.77 2.81
CA LEU A 163 11.18 17.93 4.13
C LEU A 163 10.17 18.43 5.18
N LYS A 164 10.36 18.01 6.43
CA LYS A 164 9.70 18.60 7.58
C LYS A 164 10.20 20.02 7.79
N SER A 165 9.29 20.96 8.02
CA SER A 165 9.67 22.29 8.49
C SER A 165 10.12 22.21 9.95
N ASN A 166 11.31 22.72 10.22
CA ASN A 166 11.79 22.93 11.59
C ASN A 166 10.95 24.00 12.29
#